data_d33b32d4ee73ff1fc31e644ef76f581a
#
_entry.id   d33b32d4ee73ff1fc31e644ef76f581a
#
_cell.length_a   1.000
_cell.length_b   1.000
_cell.length_c   1.000
_cell.angle_alpha   90.00
_cell.angle_beta   90.00
_cell.angle_gamma   90.00
#
_symmetry.space_group_name_H-M   'P 1'
#
loop_
_entity.id
_entity.type
_entity.pdbx_description
1 polymer ?
#
loop_
_entity_poly.entity_id
_entity_poly.type
_entity_poly.pdbx_seq_one_letter_code
_entity_poly.pdbx_strand_id
1 'polypeptide(L)'
;MTTTPSPDSPAPHRRRFLVTSLVAAAGPLAYYGWRSSKPLASGPKWDQLERSLTGKLLRPEADGYSETIKIWNLRYAATRPAAVALVADAKDIATAIAWARDNQVEMVTRSGGHSYAGYSTTTGLVINLHAMTNVTVDPATKTLSTFGAAKNKDVAAMGRTHGRAIPGGQCPTVGVSGFVLGGGLGFHMRHHGLGIDSLLATDIVTADGKLLHVSDTEHPDLFWALRGGGGGNFGINTAFTFKTFVAPEQATTFSLTWEGDACIKAFLAFQEVLRNAPDSLGVIADFSVEKTKSGTLLPILVIIGQLVDTKEAAEKLFAPVVAAVKPRESVFETQGFWDAKKWLSEETNAPKSFAERSRFHAKPLPEAAVVAMVAAFAKAPIDGPDQHVSSSFFAWGGAVANVAPSATAFVHRNDVWLQNFDCTWGLNDPPSAAERLMTWQDEFYTAMNSYATDRSFQNFPDPQLEKPLQAYYGENLKRLVDVKRQYDPNNVFAFAQSIKGEDEPRP
;
A
#
# COMPACT_ATOMS: atom_id res chain seq x y z
N MET A 1 61.01 -26.21 51.21
CA MET A 1 60.71 -25.17 52.22
C MET A 1 59.70 -24.26 51.52
N THR A 2 58.40 -24.55 51.74
CA THR A 2 57.51 -23.80 52.63
C THR A 2 57.58 -22.30 52.27
N THR A 3 56.53 -21.63 51.78
CA THR A 3 55.34 -21.28 52.50
C THR A 3 54.32 -20.64 51.51
N THR A 4 53.09 -21.07 51.60
CA THR A 4 51.90 -20.30 51.25
C THR A 4 51.73 -19.08 52.13
N PRO A 5 51.06 -18.06 51.71
CA PRO A 5 49.96 -17.48 52.49
C PRO A 5 48.61 -17.28 51.72
N SER A 6 47.65 -17.34 52.55
CA SER A 6 46.25 -17.31 52.56
C SER A 6 45.65 -15.86 52.20
N PRO A 7 44.29 -15.73 52.15
CA PRO A 7 43.52 -14.97 51.19
C PRO A 7 43.01 -13.64 51.79
N ASP A 8 42.20 -12.94 51.00
CA ASP A 8 41.29 -11.84 51.32
C ASP A 8 41.61 -10.52 50.64
N SER A 9 40.95 -10.33 49.53
CA SER A 9 40.43 -8.99 49.14
C SER A 9 39.18 -9.15 48.29
N PRO A 10 38.11 -8.41 48.58
CA PRO A 10 36.81 -8.65 47.99
C PRO A 10 36.70 -8.06 46.60
N ALA A 11 36.17 -8.88 45.66
CA ALA A 11 35.78 -8.46 44.33
C ALA A 11 34.58 -7.50 44.38
N PRO A 12 34.51 -6.50 43.47
CA PRO A 12 33.39 -5.60 43.42
C PRO A 12 32.12 -6.30 42.85
N HIS A 13 31.04 -6.18 43.59
CA HIS A 13 29.72 -6.64 43.23
C HIS A 13 29.28 -6.06 41.86
N ARG A 14 29.27 -6.89 40.81
CA ARG A 14 28.49 -6.63 39.61
C ARG A 14 27.01 -6.82 39.96
N ARG A 15 26.29 -5.70 40.19
CA ARG A 15 24.83 -5.67 40.18
C ARG A 15 24.37 -6.06 38.78
N ARG A 16 23.87 -7.29 38.62
CA ARG A 16 23.02 -7.64 37.49
C ARG A 16 21.72 -6.85 37.60
N PHE A 17 21.59 -5.82 36.79
CA PHE A 17 20.26 -5.28 36.46
C PHE A 17 19.56 -6.32 35.60
N LEU A 18 18.66 -7.07 36.17
CA LEU A 18 17.58 -7.74 35.47
C LEU A 18 16.65 -6.62 34.99
N VAL A 19 16.87 -6.16 33.78
CA VAL A 19 15.84 -5.45 33.03
C VAL A 19 14.90 -6.54 32.54
N THR A 20 13.86 -6.82 33.30
CA THR A 20 12.67 -7.49 32.82
C THR A 20 12.02 -6.54 31.85
N SER A 21 12.34 -6.68 30.57
CA SER A 21 11.59 -6.08 29.48
C SER A 21 10.24 -6.80 29.41
N LEU A 22 9.27 -6.28 30.15
CA LEU A 22 7.87 -6.49 29.81
C LEU A 22 7.64 -5.76 28.49
N VAL A 23 7.90 -6.42 27.36
CA VAL A 23 7.30 -6.05 26.10
C VAL A 23 5.84 -6.47 26.20
N ALA A 24 5.03 -5.56 26.74
CA ALA A 24 3.61 -5.63 26.53
C ALA A 24 3.42 -5.62 25.02
N ALA A 25 2.71 -6.61 24.49
CA ALA A 25 2.12 -6.58 23.17
C ALA A 25 1.07 -5.45 23.17
N ALA A 26 1.56 -4.20 23.16
CA ALA A 26 0.75 -3.03 22.88
C ALA A 26 0.50 -3.04 21.37
N GLY A 27 -0.59 -3.66 20.98
CA GLY A 27 -1.23 -3.34 19.71
C GLY A 27 -1.42 -1.80 19.63
N PRO A 28 -1.75 -1.22 18.45
CA PRO A 28 -1.77 0.21 18.17
C PRO A 28 -2.84 1.00 18.96
N LEU A 29 -3.13 0.63 20.19
CA LEU A 29 -4.15 1.24 21.06
C LEU A 29 -3.68 2.50 21.81
N ALA A 30 -2.45 2.97 21.65
CA ALA A 30 -1.90 4.02 22.52
C ALA A 30 -1.53 5.32 21.78
N TYR A 31 -2.19 5.67 20.67
CA TYR A 31 -1.82 6.90 19.97
C TYR A 31 -3.01 7.75 19.52
N TYR A 32 -3.87 8.11 20.49
CA TYR A 32 -4.81 9.22 20.32
C TYR A 32 -4.82 10.09 21.57
N GLY A 33 -3.94 11.08 21.59
CA GLY A 33 -4.10 12.25 22.43
C GLY A 33 -5.34 13.02 21.95
N TRP A 34 -6.52 12.55 22.30
CA TRP A 34 -7.75 13.28 22.15
C TRP A 34 -7.66 14.53 23.03
N ARG A 35 -7.83 15.72 22.45
CA ARG A 35 -8.01 16.95 23.23
C ARG A 35 -9.13 16.70 24.24
N SER A 36 -8.89 17.06 25.50
CA SER A 36 -9.79 16.91 26.64
C SER A 36 -11.11 17.64 26.40
N SER A 37 -12.00 17.04 25.61
CA SER A 37 -13.41 17.33 25.63
C SER A 37 -14.02 16.57 26.81
N LYS A 38 -14.88 17.22 27.60
CA LYS A 38 -15.58 16.57 28.72
C LYS A 38 -16.22 15.28 28.22
N PRO A 39 -16.06 14.14 28.92
CA PRO A 39 -16.76 12.90 28.55
C PRO A 39 -18.25 13.18 28.38
N LEU A 40 -18.86 12.61 27.35
CA LEU A 40 -20.33 12.66 27.19
C LEU A 40 -20.98 12.11 28.46
N ALA A 41 -21.95 12.81 28.98
CA ALA A 41 -22.71 12.40 30.21
C ALA A 41 -23.46 11.08 30.00
N SER A 42 -23.69 10.67 28.77
CA SER A 42 -24.20 9.38 28.30
C SER A 42 -23.36 8.90 27.14
N GLY A 43 -23.07 7.57 27.03
CA GLY A 43 -22.30 6.98 25.91
C GLY A 43 -22.89 7.31 24.54
N PRO A 44 -22.20 6.95 23.45
CA PRO A 44 -22.61 7.25 22.08
C PRO A 44 -24.04 6.75 21.78
N LYS A 45 -24.84 7.57 21.10
CA LYS A 45 -26.25 7.30 20.81
C LYS A 45 -26.40 6.49 19.52
N TRP A 46 -25.95 5.24 19.52
CA TRP A 46 -25.93 4.36 18.33
C TRP A 46 -27.32 4.16 17.69
N ASP A 47 -28.39 4.03 18.50
CA ASP A 47 -29.76 3.86 17.99
C ASP A 47 -30.26 5.12 17.22
N GLN A 48 -29.71 6.29 17.54
CA GLN A 48 -30.00 7.50 16.79
C GLN A 48 -29.35 7.43 15.40
N LEU A 49 -28.08 7.01 15.32
CA LEU A 49 -27.41 6.81 14.03
C LEU A 49 -28.15 5.80 13.17
N GLU A 50 -28.51 4.65 13.75
CA GLU A 50 -29.20 3.57 13.05
C GLU A 50 -30.50 4.05 12.40
N ARG A 51 -31.34 4.80 13.14
CA ARG A 51 -32.59 5.36 12.60
C ARG A 51 -32.39 6.46 11.55
N SER A 52 -31.21 7.08 11.50
CA SER A 52 -30.93 8.20 10.60
C SER A 52 -30.33 7.77 9.27
N LEU A 53 -29.89 6.51 9.14
CA LEU A 53 -29.32 5.96 7.92
C LEU A 53 -30.40 5.35 7.03
N THR A 54 -30.27 5.54 5.74
CA THR A 54 -30.99 4.79 4.70
C THR A 54 -30.43 3.36 4.59
N GLY A 55 -29.11 3.23 4.73
CA GLY A 55 -28.40 1.96 4.79
C GLY A 55 -28.60 1.22 6.13
N LYS A 56 -27.58 0.51 6.59
CA LYS A 56 -27.64 -0.29 7.81
C LYS A 56 -26.53 0.04 8.79
N LEU A 57 -26.80 -0.04 10.08
CA LEU A 57 -25.78 -0.03 11.12
C LEU A 57 -25.64 -1.46 11.68
N LEU A 58 -24.44 -2.04 11.55
CA LEU A 58 -24.13 -3.35 12.11
C LEU A 58 -23.33 -3.16 13.40
N ARG A 59 -23.83 -3.70 14.51
CA ARG A 59 -23.18 -3.75 15.82
C ARG A 59 -22.70 -5.19 16.08
N PRO A 60 -21.83 -5.44 17.07
CA PRO A 60 -21.21 -6.75 17.31
C PRO A 60 -22.18 -7.93 17.38
N GLU A 61 -23.40 -7.70 17.85
CA GLU A 61 -24.47 -8.71 17.99
C GLU A 61 -25.31 -8.90 16.71
N ALA A 62 -25.14 -8.03 15.71
CA ALA A 62 -25.96 -8.07 14.49
C ALA A 62 -25.49 -9.18 13.53
N ASP A 63 -26.46 -9.81 12.85
CA ASP A 63 -26.19 -10.75 11.78
C ASP A 63 -25.36 -10.10 10.67
N GLY A 64 -24.31 -10.80 10.22
CA GLY A 64 -23.40 -10.32 9.19
C GLY A 64 -22.27 -9.40 9.69
N TYR A 65 -22.27 -8.98 10.98
CA TYR A 65 -21.21 -8.16 11.54
C TYR A 65 -19.83 -8.82 11.39
N SER A 66 -19.69 -10.08 11.82
CA SER A 66 -18.41 -10.82 11.79
C SER A 66 -17.84 -10.96 10.37
N GLU A 67 -18.68 -11.06 9.35
CA GLU A 67 -18.26 -11.11 7.95
C GLU A 67 -17.85 -9.72 7.47
N THR A 68 -18.61 -8.69 7.83
CA THR A 68 -18.40 -7.32 7.37
C THR A 68 -17.11 -6.70 7.93
N ILE A 69 -16.69 -7.07 9.13
CA ILE A 69 -15.47 -6.51 9.74
C ILE A 69 -14.17 -7.08 9.18
N LYS A 70 -14.23 -8.17 8.40
CA LYS A 70 -13.03 -8.77 7.80
C LYS A 70 -12.26 -7.75 6.94
N ILE A 71 -10.93 -7.80 7.05
CA ILE A 71 -9.99 -6.94 6.32
C ILE A 71 -8.90 -7.78 5.68
N TRP A 72 -8.15 -7.19 4.75
CA TRP A 72 -7.12 -7.91 4.00
C TRP A 72 -5.91 -8.28 4.85
N ASN A 73 -5.36 -7.33 5.62
CA ASN A 73 -4.23 -7.60 6.51
C ASN A 73 -4.72 -8.15 7.86
N LEU A 74 -4.63 -9.46 8.02
CA LEU A 74 -5.10 -10.18 9.21
C LEU A 74 -4.31 -9.85 10.49
N ARG A 75 -3.14 -9.21 10.38
CA ARG A 75 -2.41 -8.64 11.54
C ARG A 75 -3.31 -7.73 12.39
N TYR A 76 -4.30 -7.08 11.76
CA TYR A 76 -5.25 -6.18 12.43
C TYR A 76 -6.64 -6.78 12.61
N ALA A 77 -6.82 -8.08 12.38
CA ALA A 77 -8.13 -8.76 12.47
C ALA A 77 -8.72 -8.77 13.89
N ALA A 78 -7.89 -8.56 14.92
CA ALA A 78 -8.36 -8.42 16.30
C ALA A 78 -9.07 -7.09 16.58
N THR A 79 -8.93 -6.08 15.72
CA THR A 79 -9.63 -4.80 15.86
C THR A 79 -11.13 -4.99 15.62
N ARG A 80 -11.94 -4.70 16.65
CA ARG A 80 -13.40 -4.85 16.63
C ARG A 80 -14.06 -3.48 16.62
N PRO A 81 -14.67 -3.04 15.50
CA PRO A 81 -15.45 -1.80 15.46
C PRO A 81 -16.63 -1.84 16.44
N ALA A 82 -16.91 -0.73 17.13
CA ALA A 82 -18.13 -0.60 17.91
C ALA A 82 -19.37 -0.66 17.00
N ALA A 83 -19.26 -0.17 15.76
CA ALA A 83 -20.27 -0.35 14.73
C ALA A 83 -19.67 -0.19 13.31
N VAL A 84 -20.39 -0.74 12.33
CA VAL A 84 -20.12 -0.54 10.89
C VAL A 84 -21.39 0.06 10.26
N ALA A 85 -21.28 1.29 9.74
CA ALA A 85 -22.31 1.90 8.93
C ALA A 85 -22.15 1.46 7.47
N LEU A 86 -23.05 0.62 6.98
CA LEU A 86 -23.19 0.22 5.58
C LEU A 86 -23.98 1.31 4.87
N VAL A 87 -23.27 2.32 4.35
CA VAL A 87 -23.91 3.51 3.76
C VAL A 87 -24.47 3.22 2.37
N ALA A 88 -25.65 3.76 2.08
CA ALA A 88 -26.32 3.63 0.79
C ALA A 88 -25.89 4.75 -0.19
N ASP A 89 -25.63 5.94 0.31
CA ASP A 89 -25.37 7.13 -0.49
C ASP A 89 -24.54 8.20 0.24
N ALA A 90 -24.32 9.34 -0.38
CA ALA A 90 -23.58 10.47 0.17
C ALA A 90 -24.30 11.11 1.39
N LYS A 91 -25.61 11.01 1.50
CA LYS A 91 -26.39 11.55 2.63
C LYS A 91 -26.12 10.71 3.88
N ASP A 92 -26.08 9.39 3.73
CA ASP A 92 -25.70 8.50 4.83
C ASP A 92 -24.29 8.78 5.33
N ILE A 93 -23.34 9.02 4.39
CA ILE A 93 -21.96 9.39 4.72
C ILE A 93 -21.94 10.69 5.54
N ALA A 94 -22.61 11.74 5.07
CA ALA A 94 -22.70 13.02 5.79
C ALA A 94 -23.32 12.86 7.17
N THR A 95 -24.37 12.03 7.29
CA THR A 95 -25.03 11.69 8.55
C THR A 95 -24.07 10.99 9.52
N ALA A 96 -23.32 9.98 9.03
CA ALA A 96 -22.37 9.24 9.84
C ALA A 96 -21.19 10.11 10.32
N ILE A 97 -20.66 10.99 9.45
CA ILE A 97 -19.60 11.95 9.80
C ILE A 97 -20.10 12.91 10.91
N ALA A 98 -21.28 13.54 10.72
CA ALA A 98 -21.83 14.46 11.68
C ALA A 98 -22.09 13.77 13.03
N TRP A 99 -22.68 12.59 13.00
CA TRP A 99 -22.93 11.82 14.20
C TRP A 99 -21.64 11.41 14.94
N ALA A 100 -20.62 10.94 14.22
CA ALA A 100 -19.33 10.55 14.80
C ALA A 100 -18.65 11.74 15.49
N ARG A 101 -18.63 12.90 14.82
CA ARG A 101 -18.12 14.16 15.38
C ARG A 101 -18.88 14.56 16.64
N ASP A 102 -20.22 14.59 16.61
CA ASP A 102 -21.05 15.09 17.70
C ASP A 102 -21.06 14.13 18.90
N ASN A 103 -20.81 12.83 18.67
CA ASN A 103 -20.69 11.82 19.72
C ASN A 103 -19.22 11.51 20.10
N GLN A 104 -18.25 12.21 19.50
CA GLN A 104 -16.80 12.04 19.77
C GLN A 104 -16.33 10.58 19.55
N VAL A 105 -16.88 9.93 18.52
CA VAL A 105 -16.51 8.57 18.12
C VAL A 105 -15.47 8.64 17.02
N GLU A 106 -14.36 7.93 17.21
CA GLU A 106 -13.38 7.73 16.15
C GLU A 106 -14.03 7.07 14.95
N MET A 107 -13.73 7.55 13.75
CA MET A 107 -14.26 6.97 12.53
C MET A 107 -13.18 6.78 11.46
N VAL A 108 -13.35 5.72 10.67
CA VAL A 108 -12.55 5.49 9.45
C VAL A 108 -13.46 5.10 8.28
N THR A 109 -12.98 5.36 7.07
CA THR A 109 -13.68 4.96 5.84
C THR A 109 -13.13 3.65 5.32
N ARG A 110 -14.03 2.79 4.82
CA ARG A 110 -13.65 1.55 4.15
C ARG A 110 -14.24 1.46 2.74
N SER A 111 -13.36 1.36 1.75
CA SER A 111 -13.64 0.92 0.38
C SER A 111 -13.38 -0.59 0.27
N GLY A 112 -12.20 -1.01 -0.18
CA GLY A 112 -11.82 -2.42 -0.33
C GLY A 112 -11.25 -3.11 0.92
N GLY A 113 -10.90 -2.37 1.99
CA GLY A 113 -10.33 -2.96 3.21
C GLY A 113 -8.89 -3.43 3.09
N HIS A 114 -8.11 -2.93 2.13
CA HIS A 114 -6.74 -3.35 1.82
C HIS A 114 -5.63 -2.52 2.47
N SER A 115 -5.93 -1.66 3.44
CA SER A 115 -4.87 -0.88 4.11
C SER A 115 -3.83 -1.80 4.76
N TYR A 116 -2.56 -1.62 4.42
CA TYR A 116 -1.45 -2.42 4.94
C TYR A 116 -1.17 -2.16 6.42
N ALA A 117 -1.45 -0.93 6.89
CA ALA A 117 -1.32 -0.54 8.30
C ALA A 117 -2.65 -0.58 9.09
N GLY A 118 -3.71 -1.21 8.53
CA GLY A 118 -4.99 -1.37 9.23
C GLY A 118 -5.86 -0.11 9.28
N TYR A 119 -5.54 0.96 8.55
CA TYR A 119 -6.29 2.24 8.60
C TYR A 119 -7.71 2.19 8.01
N SER A 120 -8.15 1.04 7.53
CA SER A 120 -9.54 0.79 7.11
C SER A 120 -10.39 0.12 8.20
N THR A 121 -9.88 0.02 9.43
CA THR A 121 -10.61 -0.45 10.60
C THR A 121 -10.27 0.38 11.85
N THR A 122 -11.15 0.40 12.83
CA THR A 122 -11.01 1.14 14.09
C THR A 122 -11.84 0.46 15.18
N THR A 123 -11.64 0.78 16.42
CA THR A 123 -12.53 0.38 17.54
C THR A 123 -13.79 1.23 17.62
N GLY A 124 -13.88 2.33 16.88
CA GLY A 124 -15.03 3.23 16.78
C GLY A 124 -16.02 2.85 15.67
N LEU A 125 -16.28 3.78 14.76
CA LEU A 125 -17.21 3.63 13.63
C LEU A 125 -16.46 3.39 12.31
N VAL A 126 -16.77 2.31 11.62
CA VAL A 126 -16.36 2.11 10.23
C VAL A 126 -17.48 2.59 9.30
N ILE A 127 -17.21 3.59 8.45
CA ILE A 127 -18.11 4.03 7.37
C ILE A 127 -17.74 3.22 6.13
N ASN A 128 -18.56 2.23 5.79
CA ASN A 128 -18.30 1.24 4.75
C ASN A 128 -19.12 1.55 3.49
N LEU A 129 -18.43 1.82 2.39
CA LEU A 129 -19.00 2.20 1.09
C LEU A 129 -19.54 1.00 0.29
N HIS A 130 -19.68 -0.17 0.87
CA HIS A 130 -19.88 -1.48 0.24
C HIS A 130 -20.91 -1.54 -0.89
N ALA A 131 -21.98 -0.72 -0.85
CA ALA A 131 -23.03 -0.66 -1.87
C ALA A 131 -22.68 0.23 -3.07
N MET A 132 -21.62 1.03 -2.96
CA MET A 132 -21.22 2.03 -3.96
C MET A 132 -20.20 1.43 -4.94
N THR A 133 -20.63 0.47 -5.78
CA THR A 133 -19.75 -0.35 -6.63
C THR A 133 -19.94 -0.15 -8.13
N ASN A 134 -20.92 0.66 -8.56
CA ASN A 134 -21.22 0.81 -9.98
C ASN A 134 -20.03 1.37 -10.76
N VAL A 135 -19.82 0.83 -11.97
CA VAL A 135 -18.80 1.25 -12.93
C VAL A 135 -19.48 1.44 -14.28
N THR A 136 -19.22 2.55 -14.95
CA THR A 136 -19.72 2.85 -16.28
C THR A 136 -18.60 3.35 -17.18
N VAL A 137 -18.69 3.07 -18.48
CA VAL A 137 -17.80 3.62 -19.51
C VAL A 137 -18.64 4.40 -20.51
N ASP A 138 -18.24 5.61 -20.79
CA ASP A 138 -18.78 6.41 -21.90
C ASP A 138 -17.74 6.46 -23.03
N PRO A 139 -17.99 5.74 -24.14
CA PRO A 139 -17.09 5.74 -25.29
C PRO A 139 -17.01 7.08 -26.01
N ALA A 140 -18.08 7.91 -25.95
CA ALA A 140 -18.13 9.21 -26.64
C ALA A 140 -17.21 10.23 -25.95
N THR A 141 -17.25 10.31 -24.63
CA THR A 141 -16.36 11.17 -23.82
C THR A 141 -15.01 10.51 -23.53
N LYS A 142 -14.87 9.22 -23.81
CA LYS A 142 -13.67 8.40 -23.51
C LYS A 142 -13.36 8.37 -22.00
N THR A 143 -14.41 8.33 -21.18
CA THR A 143 -14.30 8.32 -19.71
C THR A 143 -14.79 7.00 -19.13
N LEU A 144 -14.30 6.70 -17.94
CA LEU A 144 -14.79 5.66 -17.04
C LEU A 144 -15.16 6.33 -15.74
N SER A 145 -16.40 6.14 -15.31
CA SER A 145 -16.88 6.61 -14.00
C SER A 145 -17.13 5.42 -13.07
N THR A 146 -16.78 5.57 -11.81
CA THR A 146 -16.96 4.51 -10.79
C THR A 146 -17.30 5.09 -9.43
N PHE A 147 -18.06 4.35 -8.64
CA PHE A 147 -18.28 4.66 -7.24
C PHE A 147 -17.14 4.15 -6.33
N GLY A 148 -17.07 4.71 -5.10
CA GLY A 148 -15.93 4.60 -4.20
C GLY A 148 -15.60 3.20 -3.69
N ALA A 149 -16.51 2.23 -3.72
CA ALA A 149 -16.26 0.85 -3.31
C ALA A 149 -16.03 -0.11 -4.47
N ALA A 150 -16.09 0.33 -5.72
CA ALA A 150 -15.71 -0.50 -6.86
C ALA A 150 -14.30 -1.03 -6.69
N LYS A 151 -14.06 -2.25 -7.14
CA LYS A 151 -12.77 -2.92 -7.06
C LYS A 151 -12.07 -2.92 -8.41
N ASN A 152 -10.76 -3.14 -8.41
CA ASN A 152 -9.98 -3.23 -9.65
C ASN A 152 -10.58 -4.25 -10.66
N LYS A 153 -11.13 -5.38 -10.18
CA LYS A 153 -11.80 -6.36 -11.04
C LYS A 153 -13.05 -5.80 -11.74
N ASP A 154 -13.83 -4.98 -11.04
CA ASP A 154 -15.08 -4.41 -11.56
C ASP A 154 -14.77 -3.39 -12.66
N VAL A 155 -13.75 -2.56 -12.44
CA VAL A 155 -13.21 -1.61 -13.41
C VAL A 155 -12.64 -2.34 -14.63
N ALA A 156 -11.87 -3.40 -14.43
CA ALA A 156 -11.31 -4.20 -15.53
C ALA A 156 -12.40 -4.88 -16.37
N ALA A 157 -13.42 -5.46 -15.71
CA ALA A 157 -14.54 -6.11 -16.38
C ALA A 157 -15.34 -5.14 -17.26
N MET A 158 -15.69 -3.97 -16.73
CA MET A 158 -16.39 -2.93 -17.47
C MET A 158 -15.53 -2.37 -18.62
N GLY A 159 -14.24 -2.15 -18.35
CA GLY A 159 -13.27 -1.70 -19.36
C GLY A 159 -13.15 -2.70 -20.51
N ARG A 160 -13.08 -4.00 -20.22
CA ARG A 160 -13.04 -5.09 -21.23
C ARG A 160 -14.24 -5.05 -22.17
N THR A 161 -15.43 -4.83 -21.62
CA THR A 161 -16.68 -4.76 -22.41
C THR A 161 -16.67 -3.65 -23.47
N HIS A 162 -15.93 -2.55 -23.20
CA HIS A 162 -15.89 -1.36 -24.05
C HIS A 162 -14.54 -1.16 -24.74
N GLY A 163 -13.57 -2.09 -24.61
CA GLY A 163 -12.23 -1.94 -25.18
C GLY A 163 -11.46 -0.73 -24.62
N ARG A 164 -11.77 -0.29 -23.38
CA ARG A 164 -11.22 0.91 -22.75
C ARG A 164 -10.60 0.56 -21.40
N ALA A 165 -9.43 1.11 -21.09
CA ALA A 165 -8.74 0.84 -19.83
C ALA A 165 -8.29 2.13 -19.13
N ILE A 166 -8.01 2.01 -17.83
CA ILE A 166 -7.28 3.00 -17.04
C ILE A 166 -6.02 2.33 -16.46
N PRO A 167 -4.99 3.10 -16.03
CA PRO A 167 -3.90 2.56 -15.25
C PRO A 167 -4.45 2.01 -13.92
N GLY A 168 -4.56 0.69 -13.82
CA GLY A 168 -5.17 0.00 -12.68
C GLY A 168 -4.20 -0.97 -12.01
N GLY A 169 -4.48 -1.32 -10.76
CA GLY A 169 -3.68 -2.24 -9.95
C GLY A 169 -3.78 -3.70 -10.39
N GLN A 170 -2.93 -4.54 -9.78
CA GLN A 170 -2.83 -5.98 -10.03
C GLN A 170 -3.86 -6.77 -9.24
N CYS A 171 -3.99 -6.49 -7.93
CA CYS A 171 -4.89 -7.22 -7.05
C CYS A 171 -6.36 -6.88 -7.36
N PRO A 172 -7.19 -7.89 -7.73
CA PRO A 172 -8.56 -7.68 -8.20
C PRO A 172 -9.49 -7.14 -7.11
N THR A 173 -9.20 -7.40 -5.84
CA THR A 173 -10.06 -7.09 -4.68
C THR A 173 -9.77 -5.72 -4.06
N VAL A 174 -8.69 -5.05 -4.48
CA VAL A 174 -8.35 -3.70 -4.00
C VAL A 174 -9.42 -2.69 -4.45
N GLY A 175 -9.90 -1.89 -3.49
CA GLY A 175 -10.88 -0.82 -3.75
C GLY A 175 -10.26 0.38 -4.44
N VAL A 176 -10.96 0.91 -5.45
CA VAL A 176 -10.48 2.02 -6.28
C VAL A 176 -10.14 3.26 -5.47
N SER A 177 -10.95 3.63 -4.45
CA SER A 177 -10.73 4.85 -3.67
C SER A 177 -9.34 4.90 -3.03
N GLY A 178 -9.02 3.92 -2.18
CA GLY A 178 -7.72 3.91 -1.49
C GLY A 178 -6.56 3.79 -2.47
N PHE A 179 -6.73 2.98 -3.52
CA PHE A 179 -5.75 2.76 -4.56
C PHE A 179 -5.39 4.06 -5.30
N VAL A 180 -6.40 4.78 -5.81
CA VAL A 180 -6.18 5.99 -6.60
C VAL A 180 -5.71 7.15 -5.74
N LEU A 181 -6.35 7.41 -4.60
CA LEU A 181 -6.05 8.60 -3.78
C LEU A 181 -4.59 8.67 -3.30
N GLY A 182 -3.88 7.54 -3.21
CA GLY A 182 -2.46 7.51 -2.87
C GLY A 182 -1.52 7.37 -4.07
N GLY A 183 -2.04 7.34 -5.31
CA GLY A 183 -1.21 7.21 -6.52
C GLY A 183 -1.78 6.25 -7.55
N GLY A 184 -1.89 4.97 -7.22
CA GLY A 184 -2.43 3.96 -8.12
C GLY A 184 -1.39 3.40 -9.10
N LEU A 185 -0.45 2.59 -8.59
CA LEU A 185 0.58 1.92 -9.39
C LEU A 185 0.08 0.62 -10.04
N GLY A 186 0.66 0.26 -11.18
CA GLY A 186 0.38 -1.00 -11.87
C GLY A 186 1.24 -1.16 -13.13
N PHE A 187 1.13 -2.29 -13.83
CA PHE A 187 1.96 -2.63 -14.99
C PHE A 187 1.84 -1.67 -16.18
N HIS A 188 0.83 -0.79 -16.20
CA HIS A 188 0.65 0.19 -17.29
C HIS A 188 1.16 1.59 -16.91
N MET A 189 1.74 1.79 -15.71
CA MET A 189 2.09 3.12 -15.22
C MET A 189 3.21 3.80 -16.03
N ARG A 190 4.19 3.05 -16.54
CA ARG A 190 5.24 3.62 -17.38
C ARG A 190 4.69 4.14 -18.72
N HIS A 191 3.64 3.49 -19.24
CA HIS A 191 3.03 3.85 -20.51
C HIS A 191 1.96 4.95 -20.39
N HIS A 192 1.16 4.93 -19.33
CA HIS A 192 -0.05 5.76 -19.21
C HIS A 192 -0.10 6.62 -17.94
N GLY A 193 0.95 6.64 -17.12
CA GLY A 193 0.98 7.30 -15.82
C GLY A 193 0.34 6.45 -14.71
N LEU A 194 0.32 7.00 -13.51
CA LEU A 194 -0.37 6.43 -12.36
C LEU A 194 -1.89 6.56 -12.50
N GLY A 195 -2.67 5.86 -11.67
CA GLY A 195 -4.13 6.00 -11.62
C GLY A 195 -4.59 7.45 -11.46
N ILE A 196 -3.90 8.23 -10.62
CA ILE A 196 -4.17 9.66 -10.40
C ILE A 196 -3.94 10.53 -11.65
N ASP A 197 -3.08 10.12 -12.57
CA ASP A 197 -2.76 10.90 -13.77
C ASP A 197 -3.85 10.78 -14.83
N SER A 198 -4.73 9.80 -14.70
CA SER A 198 -5.95 9.65 -15.51
C SER A 198 -7.20 10.18 -14.81
N LEU A 199 -7.15 10.61 -13.54
CA LEU A 199 -8.29 11.16 -12.81
C LEU A 199 -8.67 12.54 -13.35
N LEU A 200 -9.95 12.71 -13.72
CA LEU A 200 -10.52 13.96 -14.24
C LEU A 200 -11.35 14.69 -13.19
N ALA A 201 -12.08 13.93 -12.37
CA ALA A 201 -12.94 14.49 -11.33
C ALA A 201 -13.23 13.44 -10.25
N THR A 202 -13.64 13.89 -9.08
CA THR A 202 -14.14 13.04 -7.99
C THR A 202 -15.20 13.77 -7.17
N ASP A 203 -16.18 13.04 -6.66
CA ASP A 203 -17.13 13.58 -5.70
C ASP A 203 -16.69 13.19 -4.28
N ILE A 204 -16.75 14.13 -3.35
CA ILE A 204 -16.28 13.93 -1.97
C ILE A 204 -17.24 14.53 -0.96
N VAL A 205 -17.52 13.80 0.13
CA VAL A 205 -18.22 14.34 1.31
C VAL A 205 -17.16 14.84 2.29
N THR A 206 -17.17 16.14 2.57
CA THR A 206 -16.21 16.84 3.44
C THR A 206 -16.59 16.76 4.93
N ALA A 207 -15.72 17.25 5.81
CA ALA A 207 -15.91 17.21 7.27
C ALA A 207 -17.15 17.95 7.77
N ASP A 208 -17.63 18.94 7.02
CA ASP A 208 -18.88 19.68 7.29
C ASP A 208 -20.13 18.98 6.71
N GLY A 209 -19.97 17.81 6.08
CA GLY A 209 -21.04 17.01 5.52
C GLY A 209 -21.49 17.44 4.11
N LYS A 210 -20.80 18.37 3.45
CA LYS A 210 -21.13 18.78 2.08
C LYS A 210 -20.59 17.80 1.06
N LEU A 211 -21.41 17.50 0.06
CA LEU A 211 -20.96 16.80 -1.15
C LEU A 211 -20.42 17.83 -2.13
N LEU A 212 -19.14 17.71 -2.49
CA LEU A 212 -18.48 18.56 -3.47
C LEU A 212 -18.13 17.74 -4.71
N HIS A 213 -18.32 18.34 -5.90
CA HIS A 213 -17.69 17.89 -7.13
C HIS A 213 -16.33 18.57 -7.26
N VAL A 214 -15.27 17.82 -7.51
CA VAL A 214 -13.90 18.30 -7.43
C VAL A 214 -13.15 17.93 -8.71
N SER A 215 -12.59 18.94 -9.39
CA SER A 215 -11.89 18.80 -10.66
C SER A 215 -10.82 19.89 -10.83
N ASP A 216 -10.13 19.94 -11.95
CA ASP A 216 -9.15 21.00 -12.24
C ASP A 216 -9.77 22.41 -12.28
N THR A 217 -11.09 22.53 -12.54
CA THR A 217 -11.83 23.80 -12.63
C THR A 217 -12.71 24.06 -11.43
N GLU A 218 -12.99 23.05 -10.60
CA GLU A 218 -13.85 23.15 -9.44
C GLU A 218 -13.13 22.60 -8.21
N HIS A 219 -12.87 23.44 -7.20
CA HIS A 219 -12.01 23.12 -6.04
C HIS A 219 -10.61 22.61 -6.42
N PRO A 220 -9.84 23.33 -7.26
CA PRO A 220 -8.60 22.81 -7.85
C PRO A 220 -7.49 22.50 -6.84
N ASP A 221 -7.46 23.16 -5.70
CA ASP A 221 -6.55 22.90 -4.58
C ASP A 221 -6.86 21.56 -3.90
N LEU A 222 -8.14 21.26 -3.66
CA LEU A 222 -8.58 19.97 -3.15
C LEU A 222 -8.33 18.85 -4.18
N PHE A 223 -8.60 19.12 -5.47
CA PHE A 223 -8.31 18.16 -6.54
C PHE A 223 -6.82 17.82 -6.64
N TRP A 224 -5.95 18.83 -6.48
CA TRP A 224 -4.51 18.61 -6.37
C TRP A 224 -4.16 17.69 -5.20
N ALA A 225 -4.73 17.93 -4.03
CA ALA A 225 -4.49 17.16 -2.81
C ALA A 225 -5.00 15.71 -2.93
N LEU A 226 -6.15 15.49 -3.57
CA LEU A 226 -6.74 14.16 -3.79
C LEU A 226 -5.96 13.32 -4.82
N ARG A 227 -5.05 13.93 -5.57
CA ARG A 227 -4.16 13.22 -6.50
C ARG A 227 -2.81 12.88 -5.84
N GLY A 228 -2.85 12.00 -4.83
CA GLY A 228 -1.66 11.47 -4.15
C GLY A 228 -1.55 11.78 -2.66
N GLY A 229 -2.44 12.61 -2.09
CA GLY A 229 -2.46 12.90 -0.66
C GLY A 229 -2.99 11.77 0.22
N GLY A 230 -3.39 10.64 -0.37
CA GLY A 230 -3.89 9.47 0.34
C GLY A 230 -5.36 9.53 0.72
N GLY A 231 -5.98 8.36 0.86
CA GLY A 231 -7.39 8.25 1.24
C GLY A 231 -7.65 8.63 2.69
N GLY A 232 -8.85 9.20 2.95
CA GLY A 232 -9.31 9.49 4.32
C GLY A 232 -8.67 10.70 4.98
N ASN A 233 -8.01 11.61 4.24
CA ASN A 233 -7.40 12.81 4.80
C ASN A 233 -8.31 14.04 4.72
N PHE A 234 -9.08 14.19 3.65
CA PHE A 234 -9.82 15.43 3.35
C PHE A 234 -11.33 15.24 3.33
N GLY A 235 -11.79 14.00 3.35
CA GLY A 235 -13.18 13.61 3.23
C GLY A 235 -13.33 12.16 2.78
N ILE A 236 -14.55 11.79 2.42
CA ILE A 236 -14.92 10.47 1.91
C ILE A 236 -15.32 10.59 0.44
N ASN A 237 -14.45 10.11 -0.45
CA ASN A 237 -14.71 10.13 -1.89
C ASN A 237 -15.77 9.08 -2.26
N THR A 238 -16.81 9.52 -2.97
CA THR A 238 -17.98 8.71 -3.32
C THR A 238 -17.98 8.24 -4.76
N ALA A 239 -17.38 9.04 -5.67
CA ALA A 239 -17.28 8.72 -7.08
C ALA A 239 -15.99 9.26 -7.69
N PHE A 240 -15.56 8.65 -8.80
CA PHE A 240 -14.36 9.02 -9.54
C PHE A 240 -14.65 8.96 -11.04
N THR A 241 -14.12 9.91 -11.79
CA THR A 241 -14.18 9.93 -13.27
C THR A 241 -12.78 9.96 -13.84
N PHE A 242 -12.46 9.00 -14.70
CA PHE A 242 -11.14 8.82 -15.29
C PHE A 242 -11.17 9.02 -16.81
N LYS A 243 -10.11 9.61 -17.36
CA LYS A 243 -9.78 9.47 -18.77
C LYS A 243 -9.33 8.04 -19.04
N THR A 244 -9.82 7.44 -20.13
CA THR A 244 -9.44 6.09 -20.52
C THR A 244 -8.48 6.10 -21.72
N PHE A 245 -7.69 5.05 -21.87
CA PHE A 245 -6.98 4.72 -23.11
C PHE A 245 -7.66 3.55 -23.83
N VAL A 246 -7.39 3.41 -25.13
CA VAL A 246 -7.83 2.25 -25.90
C VAL A 246 -6.99 1.05 -25.47
N ALA A 247 -7.64 0.00 -25.02
CA ALA A 247 -6.91 -1.25 -24.70
C ALA A 247 -6.22 -1.78 -25.96
N PRO A 248 -4.91 -2.07 -25.93
CA PRO A 248 -4.23 -2.71 -27.03
C PRO A 248 -4.90 -4.06 -27.40
N GLU A 249 -4.76 -4.51 -28.63
CA GLU A 249 -5.29 -5.81 -29.02
C GLU A 249 -4.57 -6.94 -28.30
N GLN A 250 -3.25 -6.80 -28.11
CA GLN A 250 -2.39 -7.81 -27.49
C GLN A 250 -1.28 -7.20 -26.66
N ALA A 251 -0.70 -8.02 -25.79
CA ALA A 251 0.54 -7.76 -25.07
C ALA A 251 1.29 -9.08 -24.89
N THR A 252 2.61 -9.02 -24.82
CA THR A 252 3.45 -10.17 -24.49
C THR A 252 3.75 -10.16 -23.00
N THR A 253 3.24 -11.13 -22.27
CA THR A 253 3.60 -11.41 -20.88
C THR A 253 4.91 -12.19 -20.84
N PHE A 254 5.66 -11.99 -19.77
CA PHE A 254 6.91 -12.74 -19.56
C PHE A 254 7.16 -13.00 -18.07
N SER A 255 7.88 -14.09 -17.82
CA SER A 255 8.45 -14.43 -16.51
C SER A 255 9.81 -15.10 -16.72
N LEU A 256 10.84 -14.56 -16.10
CA LEU A 256 12.18 -15.12 -16.10
C LEU A 256 12.62 -15.31 -14.65
N THR A 257 13.17 -16.50 -14.33
CA THR A 257 13.53 -16.89 -12.97
C THR A 257 15.00 -17.25 -12.88
N TRP A 258 15.67 -16.72 -11.85
CA TRP A 258 17.06 -17.07 -11.47
C TRP A 258 17.11 -17.46 -10.01
N GLU A 259 18.18 -18.16 -9.62
CA GLU A 259 18.38 -18.66 -8.26
C GLU A 259 19.81 -18.44 -7.77
N GLY A 260 19.99 -18.29 -6.47
CA GLY A 260 21.29 -18.11 -5.83
C GLY A 260 22.05 -16.89 -6.34
N ASP A 261 23.35 -17.03 -6.56
CA ASP A 261 24.21 -15.92 -7.02
C ASP A 261 23.89 -15.45 -8.43
N ALA A 262 23.17 -16.25 -9.24
CA ALA A 262 22.72 -15.85 -10.55
C ALA A 262 21.77 -14.64 -10.50
N CYS A 263 21.03 -14.48 -9.41
CA CYS A 263 20.15 -13.34 -9.15
C CYS A 263 20.91 -12.00 -9.23
N ILE A 264 22.16 -11.95 -8.74
CA ILE A 264 22.97 -10.73 -8.73
C ILE A 264 23.24 -10.27 -10.16
N LYS A 265 23.81 -11.16 -10.99
CA LYS A 265 24.15 -10.84 -12.38
C LYS A 265 22.91 -10.52 -13.22
N ALA A 266 21.81 -11.26 -13.00
CA ALA A 266 20.55 -11.06 -13.70
C ALA A 266 19.95 -9.68 -13.39
N PHE A 267 19.88 -9.30 -12.12
CA PHE A 267 19.31 -8.01 -11.73
C PHE A 267 20.16 -6.82 -12.21
N LEU A 268 21.50 -6.92 -12.12
CA LEU A 268 22.39 -5.90 -12.63
C LEU A 268 22.24 -5.70 -14.15
N ALA A 269 22.21 -6.80 -14.92
CA ALA A 269 21.99 -6.74 -16.37
C ALA A 269 20.59 -6.19 -16.70
N PHE A 270 19.58 -6.54 -15.92
CA PHE A 270 18.22 -6.05 -16.09
C PHE A 270 18.12 -4.53 -15.87
N GLN A 271 18.80 -3.98 -14.88
CA GLN A 271 18.83 -2.52 -14.66
C GLN A 271 19.38 -1.78 -15.89
N GLU A 272 20.38 -2.33 -16.58
CA GLU A 272 20.92 -1.75 -17.82
C GLU A 272 19.90 -1.82 -18.97
N VAL A 273 19.14 -2.93 -19.09
CA VAL A 273 18.06 -3.06 -20.08
C VAL A 273 16.96 -2.02 -19.79
N LEU A 274 16.56 -1.87 -18.51
CA LEU A 274 15.50 -0.96 -18.12
C LEU A 274 15.80 0.50 -18.45
N ARG A 275 17.08 0.91 -18.45
CA ARG A 275 17.52 2.28 -18.75
C ARG A 275 17.04 2.77 -20.12
N ASN A 276 16.98 1.86 -21.11
CA ASN A 276 16.60 2.15 -22.48
C ASN A 276 15.32 1.41 -22.91
N ALA A 277 14.60 0.83 -21.97
CA ALA A 277 13.37 0.10 -22.25
C ALA A 277 12.24 1.04 -22.70
N PRO A 278 11.38 0.60 -23.63
CA PRO A 278 10.23 1.38 -24.06
C PRO A 278 9.25 1.59 -22.88
N ASP A 279 8.51 2.69 -22.91
CA ASP A 279 7.52 3.00 -21.88
C ASP A 279 6.37 1.96 -21.83
N SER A 280 6.14 1.24 -22.92
CA SER A 280 5.19 0.13 -22.99
C SER A 280 5.61 -1.10 -22.17
N LEU A 281 6.83 -1.15 -21.61
CA LEU A 281 7.29 -2.17 -20.67
C LEU A 281 6.73 -1.89 -19.28
N GLY A 282 5.85 -2.76 -18.78
CA GLY A 282 5.46 -2.82 -17.37
C GLY A 282 6.11 -4.04 -16.72
N VAL A 283 6.92 -3.84 -15.67
CA VAL A 283 7.76 -4.90 -15.11
C VAL A 283 8.02 -4.72 -13.63
N ILE A 284 8.10 -5.86 -12.93
CA ILE A 284 8.51 -5.99 -11.53
C ILE A 284 9.66 -6.99 -11.50
N ALA A 285 10.69 -6.70 -10.69
CA ALA A 285 11.69 -7.68 -10.31
C ALA A 285 11.47 -8.05 -8.83
N ASP A 286 11.08 -9.29 -8.58
CA ASP A 286 10.74 -9.79 -7.25
C ASP A 286 11.83 -10.71 -6.72
N PHE A 287 12.38 -10.37 -5.55
CA PHE A 287 13.28 -11.21 -4.79
C PHE A 287 12.51 -11.92 -3.67
N SER A 288 12.72 -13.22 -3.56
CA SER A 288 12.12 -14.06 -2.54
C SER A 288 13.04 -15.22 -2.16
N VAL A 289 12.56 -16.22 -1.45
CA VAL A 289 13.31 -17.44 -1.15
C VAL A 289 12.48 -18.68 -1.41
N GLU A 290 13.15 -19.72 -1.90
CA GLU A 290 12.62 -21.08 -1.91
C GLU A 290 13.38 -21.94 -0.90
N LYS A 291 12.68 -22.84 -0.20
CA LYS A 291 13.30 -23.82 0.69
C LYS A 291 13.60 -25.09 -0.09
N THR A 292 14.88 -25.44 -0.20
CA THR A 292 15.29 -26.70 -0.85
C THR A 292 14.84 -27.92 -0.05
N LYS A 293 14.91 -29.10 -0.65
CA LYS A 293 14.64 -30.37 0.05
C LYS A 293 15.56 -30.61 1.26
N SER A 294 16.78 -30.07 1.24
CA SER A 294 17.71 -30.11 2.37
C SER A 294 17.43 -29.10 3.48
N GLY A 295 16.43 -28.21 3.28
CA GLY A 295 16.10 -27.16 4.23
C GLY A 295 16.89 -25.86 4.04
N THR A 296 17.82 -25.80 3.08
CA THR A 296 18.58 -24.60 2.77
C THR A 296 17.68 -23.57 2.07
N LEU A 297 17.78 -22.29 2.44
CA LEU A 297 17.08 -21.20 1.74
C LEU A 297 17.89 -20.80 0.50
N LEU A 298 17.21 -20.77 -0.63
CA LEU A 298 17.77 -20.40 -1.91
C LEU A 298 17.12 -19.07 -2.35
N PRO A 299 17.87 -17.96 -2.45
CA PRO A 299 17.34 -16.72 -3.01
C PRO A 299 16.88 -16.92 -4.44
N ILE A 300 15.72 -16.36 -4.76
CA ILE A 300 15.09 -16.39 -6.09
C ILE A 300 14.88 -14.97 -6.56
N LEU A 301 15.13 -14.74 -7.84
CA LEU A 301 14.72 -13.54 -8.56
C LEU A 301 13.76 -13.93 -9.66
N VAL A 302 12.57 -13.32 -9.66
CA VAL A 302 11.61 -13.40 -10.76
C VAL A 302 11.46 -12.02 -11.39
N ILE A 303 11.76 -11.90 -12.68
CA ILE A 303 11.43 -10.70 -13.46
C ILE A 303 10.17 -11.00 -14.23
N ILE A 304 9.07 -10.36 -13.85
CA ILE A 304 7.72 -10.61 -14.36
C ILE A 304 7.09 -9.33 -14.88
N GLY A 305 6.35 -9.44 -15.98
CA GLY A 305 5.69 -8.27 -16.54
C GLY A 305 5.06 -8.50 -17.89
N GLN A 306 4.86 -7.39 -18.59
CA GLN A 306 4.34 -7.38 -19.96
C GLN A 306 5.04 -6.31 -20.80
N LEU A 307 5.10 -6.56 -22.09
CA LEU A 307 5.44 -5.59 -23.12
C LEU A 307 4.25 -5.46 -24.07
N VAL A 308 3.77 -4.22 -24.32
CA VAL A 308 2.77 -4.00 -25.38
C VAL A 308 3.50 -4.00 -26.71
N ASP A 309 3.84 -5.20 -27.17
CA ASP A 309 4.55 -5.52 -28.41
C ASP A 309 4.53 -7.05 -28.62
N THR A 310 5.20 -7.55 -29.68
CA THR A 310 5.31 -8.98 -30.02
C THR A 310 6.26 -9.74 -29.07
N LYS A 311 6.14 -11.08 -29.10
CA LYS A 311 7.04 -11.98 -28.38
C LYS A 311 8.50 -11.77 -28.77
N GLU A 312 8.78 -11.64 -30.06
CA GLU A 312 10.12 -11.45 -30.60
C GLU A 312 10.75 -10.13 -30.09
N ALA A 313 9.92 -9.07 -29.96
CA ALA A 313 10.36 -7.80 -29.38
C ALA A 313 10.71 -7.95 -27.90
N ALA A 314 9.88 -8.68 -27.13
CA ALA A 314 10.14 -8.96 -25.73
C ALA A 314 11.39 -9.83 -25.53
N GLU A 315 11.54 -10.91 -26.28
CA GLU A 315 12.74 -11.77 -26.26
C GLU A 315 14.00 -10.98 -26.61
N LYS A 316 13.95 -10.13 -27.63
CA LYS A 316 15.06 -9.26 -28.01
C LYS A 316 15.41 -8.26 -26.91
N LEU A 317 14.41 -7.68 -26.22
CA LEU A 317 14.63 -6.76 -25.12
C LEU A 317 15.38 -7.43 -23.97
N PHE A 318 15.03 -8.67 -23.62
CA PHE A 318 15.63 -9.41 -22.52
C PHE A 318 16.86 -10.24 -22.91
N ALA A 319 17.22 -10.31 -24.21
CA ALA A 319 18.39 -11.05 -24.68
C ALA A 319 19.70 -10.70 -23.94
N PRO A 320 20.01 -9.42 -23.62
CA PRO A 320 21.21 -9.08 -22.85
C PRO A 320 21.22 -9.68 -21.44
N VAL A 321 20.06 -9.75 -20.76
CA VAL A 321 19.93 -10.35 -19.42
C VAL A 321 20.18 -11.85 -19.48
N VAL A 322 19.55 -12.54 -20.45
CA VAL A 322 19.71 -13.98 -20.69
C VAL A 322 21.14 -14.34 -21.07
N ALA A 323 21.81 -13.48 -21.85
CA ALA A 323 23.21 -13.66 -22.24
C ALA A 323 24.18 -13.45 -21.07
N ALA A 324 23.87 -12.51 -20.15
CA ALA A 324 24.70 -12.28 -18.95
C ALA A 324 24.68 -13.48 -17.99
N VAL A 325 23.51 -14.09 -17.81
CA VAL A 325 23.32 -15.31 -17.01
C VAL A 325 22.04 -16.02 -17.43
N LYS A 326 22.15 -17.31 -17.77
CA LYS A 326 21.00 -18.13 -18.20
C LYS A 326 19.95 -18.25 -17.08
N PRO A 327 18.67 -17.95 -17.33
CA PRO A 327 17.61 -18.18 -16.34
C PRO A 327 17.34 -19.67 -16.11
N ARG A 328 16.87 -20.04 -14.92
CA ARG A 328 16.32 -21.35 -14.59
C ARG A 328 15.08 -21.65 -15.43
N GLU A 329 14.21 -20.65 -15.53
CA GLU A 329 12.97 -20.68 -16.32
C GLU A 329 12.80 -19.39 -17.09
N SER A 330 12.20 -19.50 -18.28
CA SER A 330 11.93 -18.36 -19.14
C SER A 330 10.65 -18.62 -19.95
N VAL A 331 9.67 -17.75 -19.77
CA VAL A 331 8.37 -17.80 -20.47
C VAL A 331 8.14 -16.45 -21.14
N PHE A 332 7.72 -16.49 -22.40
CA PHE A 332 7.22 -15.33 -23.16
C PHE A 332 6.00 -15.76 -23.94
N GLU A 333 4.87 -15.08 -23.74
CA GLU A 333 3.61 -15.44 -24.40
C GLU A 333 2.86 -14.19 -24.84
N THR A 334 2.56 -14.08 -26.13
CA THR A 334 1.68 -13.04 -26.66
C THR A 334 0.23 -13.47 -26.53
N GLN A 335 -0.57 -12.65 -25.92
CA GLN A 335 -1.98 -12.91 -25.66
C GLN A 335 -2.81 -11.63 -25.72
N GLY A 336 -4.12 -11.75 -25.71
CA GLY A 336 -4.99 -10.57 -25.66
C GLY A 336 -4.72 -9.72 -24.41
N PHE A 337 -4.79 -8.40 -24.55
CA PHE A 337 -4.50 -7.45 -23.47
C PHE A 337 -5.18 -7.79 -22.13
N TRP A 338 -6.45 -8.21 -22.16
CA TRP A 338 -7.20 -8.51 -20.93
C TRP A 338 -6.79 -9.86 -20.33
N ASP A 339 -6.33 -10.79 -21.14
CA ASP A 339 -5.81 -12.07 -20.68
C ASP A 339 -4.40 -11.88 -20.10
N ALA A 340 -3.57 -11.01 -20.71
CA ALA A 340 -2.30 -10.55 -20.13
C ALA A 340 -2.51 -9.87 -18.77
N LYS A 341 -3.49 -8.98 -18.66
CA LYS A 341 -3.85 -8.33 -17.39
C LYS A 341 -4.30 -9.36 -16.34
N LYS A 342 -5.07 -10.37 -16.74
CA LYS A 342 -5.50 -11.45 -15.86
C LYS A 342 -4.32 -12.32 -15.42
N TRP A 343 -3.42 -12.67 -16.33
CA TRP A 343 -2.21 -13.45 -16.04
C TRP A 343 -1.30 -12.75 -15.01
N LEU A 344 -1.20 -11.43 -15.09
CA LEU A 344 -0.46 -10.60 -14.15
C LEU A 344 -1.23 -10.30 -12.85
N SER A 345 -2.47 -10.76 -12.71
CA SER A 345 -3.29 -10.46 -11.54
C SER A 345 -2.97 -11.41 -10.39
N GLU A 346 -3.13 -10.90 -9.18
CA GLU A 346 -2.97 -11.66 -7.94
C GLU A 346 -4.29 -12.31 -7.51
N GLU A 347 -5.00 -12.97 -8.44
CA GLU A 347 -6.34 -13.55 -8.19
C GLU A 347 -6.36 -14.62 -7.09
N THR A 348 -5.22 -15.30 -6.87
CA THR A 348 -5.09 -16.36 -5.86
C THR A 348 -4.71 -15.86 -4.48
N ASN A 349 -4.38 -14.57 -4.34
CA ASN A 349 -4.03 -14.00 -3.05
C ASN A 349 -5.22 -14.00 -2.09
N ALA A 350 -5.03 -14.63 -0.94
CA ALA A 350 -5.97 -14.63 0.18
C ALA A 350 -5.53 -13.61 1.25
N PRO A 351 -6.45 -13.14 2.12
CA PRO A 351 -6.08 -12.36 3.29
C PRO A 351 -5.03 -13.10 4.13
N LYS A 352 -3.98 -12.40 4.57
CA LYS A 352 -2.87 -12.94 5.33
C LYS A 352 -2.36 -11.92 6.35
N SER A 353 -1.62 -12.37 7.35
CA SER A 353 -0.90 -11.47 8.25
C SER A 353 0.42 -11.07 7.62
N PHE A 354 0.69 -9.77 7.52
CA PHE A 354 1.94 -9.28 6.93
C PHE A 354 2.36 -7.93 7.50
N ALA A 355 3.65 -7.62 7.32
CA ALA A 355 4.21 -6.29 7.49
C ALA A 355 4.87 -5.87 6.17
N GLU A 356 4.65 -4.63 5.80
CA GLU A 356 5.14 -4.05 4.55
C GLU A 356 5.84 -2.73 4.84
N ARG A 357 6.98 -2.50 4.19
CA ARG A 357 7.70 -1.23 4.18
C ARG A 357 8.07 -0.89 2.74
N SER A 358 8.44 0.36 2.46
CA SER A 358 8.87 0.74 1.12
C SER A 358 9.91 1.84 1.10
N ARG A 359 10.70 1.88 0.02
CA ARG A 359 11.66 2.94 -0.30
C ARG A 359 11.66 3.24 -1.78
N PHE A 360 11.92 4.49 -2.12
CA PHE A 360 12.24 4.88 -3.49
C PHE A 360 13.76 4.94 -3.69
N HIS A 361 14.20 4.62 -4.90
CA HIS A 361 15.58 4.70 -5.33
C HIS A 361 15.71 5.67 -6.51
N ALA A 362 16.48 6.73 -6.33
CA ALA A 362 16.72 7.72 -7.37
C ALA A 362 17.74 7.26 -8.43
N LYS A 363 18.43 6.14 -8.16
CA LYS A 363 19.47 5.57 -9.04
C LYS A 363 19.38 4.05 -9.06
N PRO A 364 19.89 3.38 -10.11
CA PRO A 364 20.09 1.93 -10.10
C PRO A 364 20.95 1.48 -8.91
N LEU A 365 20.67 0.28 -8.38
CA LEU A 365 21.43 -0.28 -7.28
C LEU A 365 22.83 -0.71 -7.75
N PRO A 366 23.88 -0.39 -7.00
CA PRO A 366 25.22 -0.91 -7.27
C PRO A 366 25.32 -2.40 -6.89
N GLU A 367 26.30 -3.10 -7.44
CA GLU A 367 26.50 -4.53 -7.18
C GLU A 367 26.58 -4.87 -5.69
N ALA A 368 27.28 -4.05 -4.89
CA ALA A 368 27.37 -4.25 -3.45
C ALA A 368 26.01 -4.30 -2.74
N ALA A 369 25.04 -3.48 -3.18
CA ALA A 369 23.68 -3.50 -2.65
C ALA A 369 22.94 -4.80 -3.00
N VAL A 370 23.08 -5.25 -4.27
CA VAL A 370 22.42 -6.49 -4.73
C VAL A 370 23.02 -7.70 -4.04
N VAL A 371 24.36 -7.75 -3.84
CA VAL A 371 25.05 -8.81 -3.07
C VAL A 371 24.53 -8.84 -1.64
N ALA A 372 24.45 -7.67 -0.96
CA ALA A 372 23.96 -7.59 0.40
C ALA A 372 22.50 -8.07 0.51
N MET A 373 21.66 -7.72 -0.46
CA MET A 373 20.28 -8.15 -0.53
C MET A 373 20.14 -9.66 -0.70
N VAL A 374 20.83 -10.27 -1.66
CA VAL A 374 20.82 -11.73 -1.87
C VAL A 374 21.32 -12.47 -0.62
N ALA A 375 22.36 -11.94 0.04
CA ALA A 375 22.86 -12.51 1.28
C ALA A 375 21.86 -12.39 2.45
N ALA A 376 21.04 -11.33 2.51
CA ALA A 376 19.97 -11.18 3.50
C ALA A 376 18.88 -12.23 3.29
N PHE A 377 18.46 -12.45 2.04
CA PHE A 377 17.45 -13.46 1.69
C PHE A 377 17.92 -14.89 2.04
N ALA A 378 19.19 -15.22 1.80
CA ALA A 378 19.76 -16.54 2.19
C ALA A 378 19.72 -16.81 3.71
N LYS A 379 19.52 -15.78 4.54
CA LYS A 379 19.46 -15.83 6.01
C LYS A 379 18.08 -15.53 6.57
N ALA A 380 17.05 -15.47 5.73
CA ALA A 380 15.69 -15.17 6.18
C ALA A 380 15.22 -16.19 7.24
N PRO A 381 14.57 -15.78 8.34
CA PRO A 381 14.24 -16.68 9.45
C PRO A 381 12.93 -17.46 9.21
N ILE A 382 12.80 -18.12 8.05
CA ILE A 382 11.62 -18.88 7.65
C ILE A 382 11.73 -20.29 8.22
N ASP A 383 10.80 -20.66 9.10
CA ASP A 383 10.70 -21.99 9.72
C ASP A 383 9.34 -22.67 9.55
N GLY A 384 8.30 -21.91 9.12
CA GLY A 384 6.94 -22.39 8.87
C GLY A 384 6.54 -22.38 7.38
N PRO A 385 5.54 -23.18 6.99
CA PRO A 385 5.08 -23.29 5.61
C PRO A 385 4.33 -22.04 5.11
N ASP A 386 3.68 -21.27 6.02
CA ASP A 386 2.91 -20.08 5.71
C ASP A 386 3.73 -18.78 5.84
N GLN A 387 5.04 -18.92 6.10
CA GLN A 387 5.97 -17.81 6.22
C GLN A 387 6.63 -17.50 4.89
N HIS A 388 6.69 -16.21 4.56
CA HIS A 388 7.31 -15.76 3.33
C HIS A 388 7.97 -14.40 3.54
N VAL A 389 9.06 -14.16 2.81
CA VAL A 389 9.69 -12.85 2.69
C VAL A 389 9.91 -12.52 1.23
N SER A 390 9.67 -11.27 0.85
CA SER A 390 9.95 -10.80 -0.50
C SER A 390 10.35 -9.33 -0.54
N SER A 391 10.90 -8.94 -1.68
CA SER A 391 11.20 -7.54 -2.00
C SER A 391 11.03 -7.33 -3.49
N SER A 392 9.99 -6.61 -3.86
CA SER A 392 9.67 -6.30 -5.26
C SER A 392 10.18 -4.91 -5.63
N PHE A 393 10.82 -4.82 -6.77
CA PHE A 393 11.25 -3.58 -7.42
C PHE A 393 10.28 -3.25 -8.55
N PHE A 394 9.44 -2.26 -8.34
CA PHE A 394 8.53 -1.73 -9.35
C PHE A 394 9.29 -0.75 -10.24
N ALA A 395 9.40 -1.05 -11.53
CA ALA A 395 10.10 -0.19 -12.48
C ALA A 395 9.37 1.15 -12.65
N TRP A 396 10.05 2.23 -12.30
CA TRP A 396 9.51 3.59 -12.36
C TRP A 396 9.88 4.28 -13.68
N GLY A 397 9.49 5.55 -13.86
CA GLY A 397 9.84 6.33 -15.06
C GLY A 397 8.75 6.34 -16.14
N GLY A 398 9.11 6.57 -17.42
CA GLY A 398 8.15 6.73 -18.50
C GLY A 398 7.13 7.85 -18.24
N ALA A 399 5.86 7.62 -18.52
CA ALA A 399 4.79 8.60 -18.32
C ALA A 399 4.66 9.12 -16.88
N VAL A 400 5.08 8.34 -15.87
CA VAL A 400 5.11 8.79 -14.47
C VAL A 400 6.08 9.96 -14.28
N ALA A 401 7.25 9.91 -14.93
CA ALA A 401 8.28 10.94 -14.85
C ALA A 401 7.94 12.19 -15.70
N ASN A 402 7.00 12.10 -16.63
CA ASN A 402 6.56 13.24 -17.45
C ASN A 402 5.66 14.23 -16.67
N VAL A 403 5.22 13.87 -15.46
CA VAL A 403 4.44 14.73 -14.58
C VAL A 403 5.35 15.36 -13.54
N ALA A 404 5.34 16.68 -13.44
CA ALA A 404 6.17 17.39 -12.45
C ALA A 404 5.79 16.98 -11.01
N PRO A 405 6.75 16.83 -10.08
CA PRO A 405 6.47 16.46 -8.68
C PRO A 405 5.46 17.35 -7.96
N SER A 406 5.38 18.63 -8.32
CA SER A 406 4.44 19.60 -7.76
C SER A 406 3.08 19.68 -8.47
N ALA A 407 2.88 19.01 -9.61
CA ALA A 407 1.64 19.06 -10.39
C ALA A 407 0.47 18.33 -9.70
N THR A 408 0.77 17.40 -8.82
CA THR A 408 -0.17 16.67 -7.97
C THR A 408 0.43 16.55 -6.57
N ALA A 409 -0.31 16.08 -5.58
CA ALA A 409 0.23 15.81 -4.25
C ALA A 409 1.25 14.67 -4.24
N PHE A 410 1.28 13.83 -5.27
CA PHE A 410 2.20 12.70 -5.41
C PHE A 410 3.59 13.18 -5.86
N VAL A 411 4.57 13.13 -4.97
CA VAL A 411 5.90 13.70 -5.16
C VAL A 411 6.91 12.78 -5.88
N HIS A 412 6.68 11.45 -5.87
CA HIS A 412 7.65 10.45 -6.30
C HIS A 412 7.63 10.26 -7.83
N ARG A 413 8.17 11.22 -8.57
CA ARG A 413 8.11 11.24 -10.03
C ARG A 413 9.44 10.86 -10.72
N ASN A 414 10.57 11.18 -10.08
CA ASN A 414 11.90 11.13 -10.69
C ASN A 414 12.75 9.95 -10.17
N ASP A 415 12.13 8.93 -9.63
CA ASP A 415 12.81 7.75 -9.12
C ASP A 415 12.99 6.69 -10.23
N VAL A 416 13.88 5.73 -9.99
CA VAL A 416 14.12 4.59 -10.90
C VAL A 416 13.33 3.36 -10.43
N TRP A 417 13.24 3.18 -9.08
CA TRP A 417 12.56 2.07 -8.46
C TRP A 417 11.71 2.50 -7.27
N LEU A 418 10.58 1.88 -7.12
CA LEU A 418 9.94 1.69 -5.81
C LEU A 418 10.29 0.26 -5.37
N GLN A 419 10.97 0.12 -4.23
CA GLN A 419 11.22 -1.16 -3.56
C GLN A 419 10.26 -1.33 -2.40
N ASN A 420 9.62 -2.51 -2.30
CA ASN A 420 8.96 -2.92 -1.07
C ASN A 420 9.82 -3.91 -0.26
N PHE A 421 9.45 -4.11 0.99
CA PHE A 421 10.03 -5.07 1.92
C PHE A 421 8.86 -5.75 2.61
N ASP A 422 8.54 -6.96 2.21
CA ASP A 422 7.39 -7.73 2.72
C ASP A 422 7.86 -8.88 3.60
N CYS A 423 7.12 -9.12 4.68
CA CYS A 423 7.16 -10.38 5.39
C CYS A 423 5.75 -10.81 5.79
N THR A 424 5.43 -12.08 5.57
CA THR A 424 4.13 -12.68 5.86
C THR A 424 4.26 -13.86 6.79
N TRP A 425 3.21 -14.12 7.58
CA TRP A 425 3.11 -15.26 8.48
C TRP A 425 1.69 -15.80 8.53
N GLY A 426 1.57 -17.07 8.91
CA GLY A 426 0.29 -17.76 9.05
C GLY A 426 -0.48 -17.32 10.30
N LEU A 427 -1.81 -17.47 10.27
CA LEU A 427 -2.67 -17.20 11.43
C LEU A 427 -2.37 -18.09 12.64
N ASN A 428 -1.85 -19.29 12.38
CA ASN A 428 -1.54 -20.29 13.41
C ASN A 428 -0.06 -20.25 13.84
N ASP A 429 0.74 -19.37 13.24
CA ASP A 429 2.13 -19.19 13.66
C ASP A 429 2.19 -18.57 15.06
N PRO A 430 3.17 -18.94 15.88
CA PRO A 430 3.35 -18.32 17.18
C PRO A 430 3.73 -16.83 17.01
N PRO A 431 3.38 -15.96 17.96
CA PRO A 431 3.72 -14.51 17.89
C PRO A 431 5.23 -14.26 17.65
N SER A 432 6.10 -15.15 18.17
CA SER A 432 7.55 -15.08 17.97
C SER A 432 7.97 -15.24 16.49
N ALA A 433 7.18 -15.88 15.65
CA ALA A 433 7.44 -15.96 14.21
C ALA A 433 7.30 -14.59 13.55
N ALA A 434 6.20 -13.87 13.85
CA ALA A 434 6.00 -12.50 13.38
C ALA A 434 7.12 -11.56 13.84
N GLU A 435 7.53 -11.66 15.10
CA GLU A 435 8.64 -10.86 15.67
C GLU A 435 9.95 -11.10 14.93
N ARG A 436 10.33 -12.37 14.69
CA ARG A 436 11.55 -12.73 13.96
C ARG A 436 11.54 -12.20 12.52
N LEU A 437 10.41 -12.38 11.82
CA LEU A 437 10.26 -11.93 10.43
C LEU A 437 10.31 -10.40 10.33
N MET A 438 9.64 -9.69 11.22
CA MET A 438 9.69 -8.22 11.26
C MET A 438 11.07 -7.70 11.68
N THR A 439 11.79 -8.38 12.57
CA THR A 439 13.18 -8.03 12.91
C THR A 439 14.10 -8.18 11.70
N TRP A 440 14.00 -9.29 10.97
CA TRP A 440 14.74 -9.49 9.73
C TRP A 440 14.38 -8.41 8.68
N GLN A 441 13.10 -8.09 8.54
CA GLN A 441 12.64 -7.02 7.64
C GLN A 441 13.26 -5.68 7.99
N ASP A 442 13.33 -5.33 9.29
CA ASP A 442 13.91 -4.07 9.77
C ASP A 442 15.44 -4.02 9.54
N GLU A 443 16.14 -5.11 9.80
CA GLU A 443 17.57 -5.24 9.50
C GLU A 443 17.84 -5.07 7.99
N PHE A 444 17.05 -5.76 7.16
CA PHE A 444 17.17 -5.67 5.71
C PHE A 444 16.82 -4.26 5.20
N TYR A 445 15.74 -3.66 5.67
CA TYR A 445 15.35 -2.29 5.34
C TYR A 445 16.44 -1.29 5.71
N THR A 446 17.05 -1.45 6.90
CA THR A 446 18.15 -0.61 7.39
C THR A 446 19.42 -0.78 6.54
N ALA A 447 19.76 -2.00 6.14
CA ALA A 447 20.90 -2.28 5.27
C ALA A 447 20.78 -1.61 3.89
N MET A 448 19.55 -1.38 3.41
CA MET A 448 19.29 -0.72 2.14
C MET A 448 19.28 0.82 2.22
N ASN A 449 19.30 1.43 3.42
CA ASN A 449 19.19 2.88 3.62
C ASN A 449 20.24 3.69 2.85
N SER A 450 21.48 3.22 2.75
CA SER A 450 22.56 3.91 2.04
C SER A 450 22.39 3.94 0.51
N TYR A 451 21.50 3.14 -0.02
CA TYR A 451 21.21 3.01 -1.46
C TYR A 451 19.87 3.59 -1.89
N ALA A 452 19.04 3.96 -0.92
CA ALA A 452 17.68 4.47 -1.12
C ALA A 452 17.57 5.95 -0.77
N THR A 453 16.43 6.54 -1.10
CA THR A 453 16.01 7.84 -0.61
C THR A 453 15.32 7.69 0.75
N ASP A 454 15.05 8.78 1.44
CA ASP A 454 14.21 8.82 2.65
C ASP A 454 12.70 8.78 2.34
N ARG A 455 12.33 8.64 1.06
CA ARG A 455 10.95 8.62 0.57
C ARG A 455 10.35 7.22 0.61
N SER A 456 9.05 7.15 0.92
CA SER A 456 8.25 5.93 0.99
C SER A 456 6.90 6.13 0.28
N PHE A 457 6.25 5.05 -0.13
CA PHE A 457 4.98 5.11 -0.85
C PHE A 457 3.80 5.10 0.13
N GLN A 458 2.95 6.11 0.06
CA GLN A 458 1.82 6.30 0.99
C GLN A 458 0.73 5.22 0.91
N ASN A 459 0.66 4.45 -0.17
CA ASN A 459 -0.22 3.28 -0.25
C ASN A 459 0.40 1.99 0.31
N PHE A 460 1.69 2.03 0.66
CA PHE A 460 2.38 1.02 1.47
C PHE A 460 2.71 1.64 2.85
N PRO A 461 1.66 2.03 3.64
CA PRO A 461 1.88 2.75 4.88
C PRO A 461 2.66 1.90 5.86
N ASP A 462 3.77 2.46 6.35
CA ASP A 462 4.70 1.83 7.29
C ASP A 462 4.55 2.47 8.68
N PRO A 463 3.97 1.75 9.66
CA PRO A 463 3.83 2.27 11.04
C PRO A 463 5.16 2.56 11.76
N GLN A 464 6.28 2.04 11.25
CA GLN A 464 7.61 2.19 11.86
C GLN A 464 8.37 3.45 11.36
N LEU A 465 7.82 4.18 10.38
CA LEU A 465 8.45 5.41 9.91
C LEU A 465 8.45 6.49 11.00
N GLU A 466 9.61 7.04 11.32
CA GLU A 466 9.75 8.15 12.27
C GLU A 466 9.08 9.44 11.77
N LYS A 467 9.20 9.73 10.47
CA LYS A 467 8.65 10.92 9.81
C LYS A 467 7.79 10.55 8.60
N PRO A 468 6.65 9.83 8.80
CA PRO A 468 5.87 9.28 7.70
C PRO A 468 5.37 10.34 6.73
N LEU A 469 4.87 11.48 7.19
CA LEU A 469 4.35 12.54 6.31
C LEU A 469 5.45 13.15 5.43
N GLN A 470 6.66 13.33 5.98
CA GLN A 470 7.79 13.80 5.19
C GLN A 470 8.22 12.76 4.15
N ALA A 471 8.25 11.48 4.53
CA ALA A 471 8.61 10.39 3.62
C ALA A 471 7.58 10.21 2.48
N TYR A 472 6.29 10.41 2.77
CA TYR A 472 5.22 10.26 1.78
C TYR A 472 5.05 11.46 0.86
N TYR A 473 5.24 12.68 1.36
CA TYR A 473 4.83 13.89 0.65
C TYR A 473 5.97 14.88 0.35
N GLY A 474 7.14 14.70 0.98
CA GLY A 474 8.32 15.54 0.74
C GLY A 474 7.99 17.03 0.76
N GLU A 475 8.38 17.72 -0.30
CA GLU A 475 8.14 19.14 -0.51
C GLU A 475 6.66 19.56 -0.65
N ASN A 476 5.77 18.61 -0.98
CA ASN A 476 4.34 18.84 -1.12
C ASN A 476 3.59 18.87 0.22
N LEU A 477 4.23 18.44 1.32
CA LEU A 477 3.59 18.34 2.65
C LEU A 477 2.98 19.66 3.11
N LYS A 478 3.72 20.78 2.97
CA LYS A 478 3.22 22.09 3.42
C LYS A 478 1.89 22.46 2.74
N ARG A 479 1.80 22.28 1.42
CA ARG A 479 0.56 22.58 0.68
C ARG A 479 -0.58 21.63 1.08
N LEU A 480 -0.29 20.35 1.34
CA LEU A 480 -1.28 19.40 1.85
C LEU A 480 -1.84 19.82 3.22
N VAL A 481 -0.99 20.33 4.12
CA VAL A 481 -1.40 20.88 5.42
C VAL A 481 -2.32 22.09 5.24
N ASP A 482 -2.01 23.00 4.29
CA ASP A 482 -2.85 24.16 4.01
C ASP A 482 -4.23 23.76 3.47
N VAL A 483 -4.29 22.77 2.56
CA VAL A 483 -5.56 22.20 2.07
C VAL A 483 -6.34 21.49 3.21
N LYS A 484 -5.64 20.75 4.08
CA LYS A 484 -6.26 20.12 5.24
C LYS A 484 -6.94 21.14 6.16
N ARG A 485 -6.27 22.26 6.45
CA ARG A 485 -6.84 23.36 7.26
C ARG A 485 -8.12 23.93 6.65
N GLN A 486 -8.17 24.01 5.33
CA GLN A 486 -9.32 24.56 4.61
C GLN A 486 -10.54 23.64 4.64
N TYR A 487 -10.35 22.32 4.37
CA TYR A 487 -11.46 21.38 4.19
C TYR A 487 -11.77 20.53 5.43
N ASP A 488 -10.84 20.43 6.37
CA ASP A 488 -11.04 19.74 7.64
C ASP A 488 -10.32 20.46 8.81
N PRO A 489 -10.72 21.71 9.13
CA PRO A 489 -10.05 22.53 10.14
C PRO A 489 -10.11 21.93 11.55
N ASN A 490 -11.07 21.05 11.83
CA ASN A 490 -11.24 20.41 13.11
C ASN A 490 -10.61 19.00 13.18
N ASN A 491 -9.87 18.60 12.13
CA ASN A 491 -9.23 17.28 12.02
C ASN A 491 -10.20 16.12 12.31
N VAL A 492 -11.39 16.17 11.70
CA VAL A 492 -12.44 15.14 11.82
C VAL A 492 -11.97 13.82 11.20
N PHE A 493 -11.22 13.92 10.10
CA PHE A 493 -10.58 12.77 9.45
C PHE A 493 -9.17 12.59 10.00
N ALA A 494 -9.05 11.78 11.04
CA ALA A 494 -7.81 11.53 11.76
C ALA A 494 -7.52 10.02 11.89
N PHE A 495 -6.28 9.65 11.60
CA PHE A 495 -5.71 8.32 11.86
C PHE A 495 -4.20 8.48 12.11
N ALA A 496 -3.50 7.40 12.48
CA ALA A 496 -2.12 7.49 12.99
C ALA A 496 -1.14 8.27 12.09
N GLN A 497 -1.27 8.16 10.77
CA GLN A 497 -0.42 8.85 9.79
C GLN A 497 -1.22 9.83 8.91
N SER A 498 -2.37 10.31 9.35
CA SER A 498 -3.14 11.33 8.63
C SER A 498 -2.40 12.67 8.61
N ILE A 499 -2.65 13.44 7.55
CA ILE A 499 -2.23 14.82 7.45
C ILE A 499 -2.97 15.62 8.51
N LYS A 500 -2.26 16.42 9.30
CA LYS A 500 -2.81 17.31 10.34
C LYS A 500 -2.76 18.75 9.88
N GLY A 501 -3.74 19.55 10.31
CA GLY A 501 -3.81 20.98 10.01
C GLY A 501 -2.80 21.85 10.79
N GLU A 502 -2.17 21.30 11.82
CA GLU A 502 -1.14 21.97 12.63
C GLU A 502 0.09 21.07 12.71
N ASP A 503 1.29 21.66 12.65
CA ASP A 503 2.54 20.99 13.02
C ASP A 503 2.55 20.85 14.55
N GLU A 504 1.87 19.87 15.11
CA GLU A 504 2.07 19.51 16.51
C GLU A 504 3.42 18.80 16.61
N PRO A 505 4.34 19.27 17.47
CA PRO A 505 5.49 18.48 17.86
C PRO A 505 4.96 17.16 18.44
N ARG A 506 5.43 16.03 17.92
CA ARG A 506 5.09 14.73 18.49
C ARG A 506 5.69 14.66 19.89
N PRO A 507 4.96 14.12 20.86
CA PRO A 507 5.50 13.85 22.17
C PRO A 507 6.64 12.82 22.11
#